data_b7e3877a2931f2c9b09d33efe4078dd2
#
_entry.id   b7e3877a2931f2c9b09d33efe4078dd2
#
_cell.length_a   1.000
_cell.length_b   1.000
_cell.length_c   1.000
_cell.angle_alpha   90.00
_cell.angle_beta   90.00
_cell.angle_gamma   90.00
#
_symmetry.space_group_name_H-M   'P 1'
#
loop_
_entity.id
_entity.type
_entity.pdbx_description
1 polymer ?
#
loop_
_entity_poly.entity_id
_entity_poly.type
_entity_poly.pdbx_seq_one_letter_code
_entity_poly.pdbx_strand_id
1 'polypeptide(L)'
;RNRPADDYYEIFELGGGGSRFVIQDATGNVGIGETANPTYKLDVLHGGSTGIRSRSSGSFSVVDIDAASGDAALRFAKAGTNQWNLRNRPADDYFELFELGGGGSRLVVQDGTGNVGIGETVNPTYKLDVLHGGSTGIRSRSSGSFSVVDIDAQSGDAALRFAKDGVNQWNTRNRPADDYYEIFELGGG
;
A
#
# COMPACT_ATOMS: atom_id res chain seq x y z
N ARG A 1 19.68 28.28 -22.50
CA ARG A 1 19.43 29.70 -22.72
C ARG A 1 18.41 30.26 -21.75
N ASN A 2 18.46 31.55 -21.52
CA ASN A 2 17.40 32.30 -20.83
C ASN A 2 16.33 32.71 -21.86
N ARG A 3 15.05 32.52 -21.53
CA ARG A 3 13.89 32.97 -22.33
C ARG A 3 13.02 33.89 -21.47
N PRO A 4 13.37 35.18 -21.36
CA PRO A 4 12.65 36.10 -20.48
C PRO A 4 11.18 36.35 -20.91
N ALA A 5 10.86 36.12 -22.17
CA ALA A 5 9.48 36.23 -22.67
C ALA A 5 8.58 35.08 -22.21
N ASP A 6 9.18 33.95 -21.83
CA ASP A 6 8.48 32.74 -21.42
C ASP A 6 8.74 32.41 -19.93
N ASP A 7 9.44 33.28 -19.20
CA ASP A 7 9.78 33.18 -17.77
C ASP A 7 10.51 31.89 -17.38
N TYR A 8 11.46 31.41 -18.21
CA TYR A 8 12.26 30.23 -17.82
C TYR A 8 13.66 30.18 -18.47
N TYR A 9 14.56 29.38 -17.82
CA TYR A 9 15.84 28.96 -18.36
C TYR A 9 15.70 27.56 -18.92
N GLU A 10 16.32 27.29 -20.09
CA GLU A 10 16.18 25.97 -20.73
C GLU A 10 17.48 25.43 -21.32
N ILE A 11 17.59 24.10 -21.31
CA ILE A 11 18.46 23.32 -22.19
C ILE A 11 17.55 22.63 -23.20
N PHE A 12 17.77 22.95 -24.50
CA PHE A 12 16.93 22.45 -25.58
C PHE A 12 17.76 21.82 -26.68
N GLU A 13 17.16 20.96 -27.47
CA GLU A 13 17.75 20.32 -28.62
C GLU A 13 17.50 21.14 -29.88
N LEU A 14 18.58 21.43 -30.63
CA LEU A 14 18.49 22.08 -31.95
C LEU A 14 18.03 21.02 -32.98
N GLY A 15 16.94 21.30 -33.69
CA GLY A 15 16.44 20.40 -34.73
C GLY A 15 15.06 19.78 -34.46
N GLY A 16 14.28 20.35 -33.53
CA GLY A 16 12.88 20.01 -33.32
C GLY A 16 12.57 19.15 -32.09
N GLY A 17 13.55 18.90 -31.23
CA GLY A 17 13.37 18.07 -30.04
C GLY A 17 12.76 18.78 -28.82
N GLY A 18 12.56 20.11 -28.88
CA GLY A 18 11.99 20.89 -27.76
C GLY A 18 12.91 21.04 -26.56
N SER A 19 12.35 21.52 -25.45
CA SER A 19 13.09 21.72 -24.20
C SER A 19 13.31 20.40 -23.48
N ARG A 20 14.57 20.11 -23.13
CA ARG A 20 14.95 18.88 -22.39
C ARG A 20 15.01 19.10 -20.90
N PHE A 21 15.30 20.33 -20.50
CA PHE A 21 15.36 20.74 -19.10
C PHE A 21 14.95 22.21 -19.03
N VAL A 22 14.06 22.53 -18.12
CA VAL A 22 13.61 23.90 -17.86
C VAL A 22 13.67 24.21 -16.37
N ILE A 23 13.99 25.45 -16.03
CA ILE A 23 13.80 26.01 -14.69
C ILE A 23 12.91 27.23 -14.86
N GLN A 24 11.72 27.18 -14.29
CA GLN A 24 10.76 28.28 -14.31
C GLN A 24 11.22 29.41 -13.37
N ASP A 25 11.27 30.65 -13.86
CA ASP A 25 11.84 31.79 -13.12
C ASP A 25 11.06 32.05 -11.82
N ALA A 26 9.85 32.49 -11.83
CA ALA A 26 9.12 32.93 -10.66
C ALA A 26 8.92 31.84 -9.58
N THR A 27 8.82 30.56 -9.96
CA THR A 27 8.51 29.44 -9.04
C THR A 27 9.72 28.62 -8.66
N GLY A 28 10.78 28.63 -9.47
CA GLY A 28 11.93 27.72 -9.36
C GLY A 28 11.56 26.26 -9.61
N ASN A 29 10.45 25.96 -10.29
CA ASN A 29 10.08 24.60 -10.66
C ASN A 29 11.00 24.08 -11.76
N VAL A 30 11.36 22.82 -11.70
CA VAL A 30 12.24 22.14 -12.66
C VAL A 30 11.42 21.16 -13.48
N GLY A 31 11.50 21.28 -14.80
CA GLY A 31 10.91 20.35 -15.75
C GLY A 31 11.97 19.54 -16.49
N ILE A 32 11.73 18.24 -16.70
CA ILE A 32 12.55 17.34 -17.50
C ILE A 32 11.67 16.65 -18.54
N GLY A 33 12.08 16.70 -19.80
CA GLY A 33 11.33 16.19 -20.94
C GLY A 33 10.63 17.30 -21.72
N GLU A 34 9.42 17.07 -22.20
CA GLU A 34 8.67 18.03 -23.01
C GLU A 34 7.86 19.05 -22.18
N THR A 35 8.26 19.29 -20.94
CA THR A 35 7.52 20.19 -20.05
C THR A 35 8.07 21.61 -20.11
N ALA A 36 7.26 22.56 -20.60
CA ALA A 36 7.59 23.96 -20.65
C ALA A 36 7.10 24.75 -19.42
N ASN A 37 6.01 24.29 -18.79
CA ASN A 37 5.41 24.89 -17.61
C ASN A 37 5.27 23.86 -16.48
N PRO A 38 6.37 23.52 -15.79
CA PRO A 38 6.32 22.55 -14.71
C PRO A 38 5.43 23.05 -13.56
N THR A 39 4.48 22.22 -13.13
CA THR A 39 3.51 22.58 -12.09
C THR A 39 3.96 22.13 -10.69
N TYR A 40 4.94 21.23 -10.62
CA TYR A 40 5.57 20.72 -9.40
C TYR A 40 7.02 21.18 -9.29
N LYS A 41 7.60 21.12 -8.08
CA LYS A 41 9.02 21.46 -7.87
C LYS A 41 9.97 20.67 -8.75
N LEU A 42 9.66 19.41 -8.98
CA LEU A 42 10.26 18.57 -10.02
C LEU A 42 9.12 17.93 -10.82
N ASP A 43 9.05 18.20 -12.10
CA ASP A 43 8.08 17.67 -13.04
C ASP A 43 8.81 16.92 -14.16
N VAL A 44 8.59 15.62 -14.27
CA VAL A 44 9.23 14.75 -15.27
C VAL A 44 8.18 14.21 -16.21
N LEU A 45 8.13 14.75 -17.42
CA LEU A 45 7.20 14.33 -18.45
C LEU A 45 7.92 13.50 -19.52
N HIS A 46 7.35 12.36 -19.85
CA HIS A 46 7.81 11.52 -20.94
C HIS A 46 6.63 10.96 -21.74
N GLY A 47 6.69 11.05 -23.06
CA GLY A 47 5.63 10.58 -23.97
C GLY A 47 5.57 9.04 -24.15
N GLY A 48 6.38 8.27 -23.43
CA GLY A 48 6.44 6.81 -23.52
C GLY A 48 6.26 6.11 -22.18
N SER A 49 6.77 4.87 -22.11
CA SER A 49 6.60 3.97 -20.94
C SER A 49 7.71 4.10 -19.88
N THR A 50 8.63 5.03 -20.03
CA THR A 50 9.78 5.21 -19.12
C THR A 50 9.62 6.51 -18.33
N GLY A 51 10.16 6.55 -17.11
CA GLY A 51 10.09 7.71 -16.23
C GLY A 51 11.35 7.81 -15.36
N ILE A 52 11.15 7.99 -14.05
CA ILE A 52 12.22 8.14 -13.08
C ILE A 52 12.74 6.77 -12.66
N ARG A 53 14.06 6.58 -12.72
CA ARG A 53 14.72 5.37 -12.26
C ARG A 53 15.75 5.71 -11.19
N SER A 54 15.62 5.14 -10.00
CA SER A 54 16.69 5.08 -9.01
C SER A 54 17.52 3.82 -9.21
N ARG A 55 18.84 3.95 -9.31
CA ARG A 55 19.76 2.83 -9.51
C ARG A 55 21.05 2.99 -8.70
N SER A 56 21.46 1.92 -8.05
CA SER A 56 22.74 1.80 -7.38
C SER A 56 23.57 0.66 -7.99
N SER A 57 24.88 0.80 -7.99
CA SER A 57 25.81 -0.30 -8.25
C SER A 57 26.17 -1.07 -6.98
N GLY A 58 25.74 -0.61 -5.80
CA GLY A 58 25.92 -1.23 -4.49
C GLY A 58 24.68 -2.00 -4.01
N SER A 59 24.56 -2.12 -2.68
CA SER A 59 23.52 -2.95 -2.04
C SER A 59 22.12 -2.35 -2.07
N PHE A 60 21.99 -1.01 -2.10
CA PHE A 60 20.69 -0.32 -2.03
C PHE A 60 20.53 0.75 -3.10
N SER A 61 19.31 0.86 -3.61
CA SER A 61 18.84 2.01 -4.37
C SER A 61 17.56 2.51 -3.71
N VAL A 62 17.55 3.76 -3.25
CA VAL A 62 16.48 4.32 -2.40
C VAL A 62 15.82 5.50 -3.12
N VAL A 63 14.51 5.60 -2.99
CA VAL A 63 13.74 6.84 -3.12
C VAL A 63 13.18 7.14 -1.74
N ASP A 64 13.70 8.18 -1.11
CA ASP A 64 13.27 8.60 0.22
C ASP A 64 12.10 9.58 0.10
N ILE A 65 11.02 9.31 0.84
CA ILE A 65 9.82 10.14 0.89
C ILE A 65 9.61 10.51 2.36
N ASP A 66 10.08 11.68 2.72
CA ASP A 66 10.05 12.20 4.09
C ASP A 66 9.06 13.36 4.21
N ALA A 67 8.36 13.42 5.33
CA ALA A 67 7.47 14.52 5.71
C ALA A 67 7.81 15.00 7.12
N ALA A 68 8.18 16.27 7.27
CA ALA A 68 8.50 16.86 8.58
C ALA A 68 7.30 16.89 9.53
N SER A 69 6.08 16.87 8.99
CA SER A 69 4.82 16.74 9.72
C SER A 69 3.75 16.15 8.82
N GLY A 70 2.88 15.29 9.34
CA GLY A 70 1.86 14.58 8.59
C GLY A 70 2.37 13.31 7.91
N ASP A 71 1.67 12.86 6.88
CA ASP A 71 1.92 11.58 6.23
C ASP A 71 3.01 11.69 5.16
N ALA A 72 3.98 10.78 5.17
CA ALA A 72 4.89 10.56 4.04
C ALA A 72 4.23 9.59 3.04
N ALA A 73 4.00 10.00 1.79
CA ALA A 73 3.17 9.23 0.87
C ALA A 73 3.69 9.18 -0.57
N LEU A 74 3.62 7.99 -1.17
CA LEU A 74 3.65 7.80 -2.62
C LEU A 74 2.21 7.81 -3.15
N ARG A 75 1.92 8.69 -4.12
CA ARG A 75 0.58 8.91 -4.65
C ARG A 75 0.44 8.39 -6.06
N PHE A 76 -0.65 7.68 -6.33
CA PHE A 76 -1.02 7.20 -7.66
C PHE A 76 -2.26 7.96 -8.14
N ALA A 77 -2.10 8.67 -9.26
CA ALA A 77 -3.15 9.49 -9.85
C ALA A 77 -3.49 9.03 -11.27
N LYS A 78 -4.72 9.28 -11.71
CA LYS A 78 -5.17 9.11 -13.08
C LYS A 78 -5.78 10.43 -13.54
N ALA A 79 -5.28 10.98 -14.65
CA ALA A 79 -5.72 12.25 -15.23
C ALA A 79 -5.80 13.38 -14.17
N GLY A 80 -4.75 13.52 -13.35
CA GLY A 80 -4.67 14.53 -12.29
C GLY A 80 -5.50 14.23 -11.03
N THR A 81 -6.33 13.19 -11.03
CA THR A 81 -7.15 12.80 -9.87
C THR A 81 -6.46 11.70 -9.09
N ASN A 82 -6.18 11.96 -7.82
CA ASN A 82 -5.59 10.99 -6.92
C ASN A 82 -6.52 9.80 -6.70
N GLN A 83 -6.00 8.57 -6.89
CA GLN A 83 -6.76 7.34 -6.73
C GLN A 83 -6.31 6.57 -5.48
N TRP A 84 -4.99 6.40 -5.32
CA TRP A 84 -4.40 5.60 -4.28
C TRP A 84 -3.19 6.28 -3.66
N ASN A 85 -2.99 6.04 -2.36
CA ASN A 85 -1.77 6.38 -1.64
C ASN A 85 -1.18 5.11 -1.01
N LEU A 86 0.14 4.99 -1.09
CA LEU A 86 0.93 4.16 -0.22
C LEU A 86 1.62 5.10 0.75
N ARG A 87 1.29 5.03 2.05
CA ARG A 87 1.74 6.05 3.00
C ARG A 87 2.08 5.50 4.39
N ASN A 88 3.00 6.19 5.03
CA ASN A 88 3.26 6.08 6.46
C ASN A 88 2.44 7.16 7.19
N ARG A 89 1.66 6.76 8.20
CA ARG A 89 0.83 7.65 9.04
C ARG A 89 1.33 7.62 10.48
N PRO A 90 2.30 8.46 10.84
CA PRO A 90 2.86 8.47 12.20
C PRO A 90 1.86 8.82 13.30
N ALA A 91 0.82 9.59 12.98
CA ALA A 91 -0.21 9.98 13.94
C ALA A 91 -1.11 8.80 14.39
N ASP A 92 -1.19 7.75 13.59
CA ASP A 92 -2.02 6.58 13.84
C ASP A 92 -1.20 5.29 13.99
N ASP A 93 0.14 5.41 13.98
CA ASP A 93 1.09 4.30 14.13
C ASP A 93 0.92 3.17 13.11
N TYR A 94 0.70 3.49 11.82
CA TYR A 94 0.66 2.46 10.79
C TYR A 94 1.07 2.91 9.39
N PHE A 95 1.46 1.92 8.60
CA PHE A 95 1.68 2.00 7.16
C PHE A 95 0.46 1.44 6.42
N GLU A 96 -0.01 2.12 5.35
CA GLU A 96 -1.24 1.71 4.68
C GLU A 96 -1.25 1.87 3.16
N LEU A 97 -2.07 1.03 2.52
CA LEU A 97 -2.60 1.26 1.18
C LEU A 97 -3.99 1.87 1.31
N PHE A 98 -4.13 3.13 0.89
CA PHE A 98 -5.33 3.93 1.04
C PHE A 98 -5.98 4.24 -0.30
N GLU A 99 -7.28 4.02 -0.42
CA GLU A 99 -8.09 4.42 -1.58
C GLU A 99 -8.77 5.76 -1.32
N LEU A 100 -8.53 6.73 -2.21
CA LEU A 100 -9.17 8.04 -2.19
C LEU A 100 -10.52 7.97 -2.93
N GLY A 101 -11.50 8.71 -2.47
CA GLY A 101 -12.82 8.74 -3.10
C GLY A 101 -13.89 7.88 -2.40
N GLY A 102 -13.68 7.52 -1.13
CA GLY A 102 -14.66 6.83 -0.29
C GLY A 102 -14.32 5.40 0.07
N GLY A 103 -13.16 4.91 -0.40
CA GLY A 103 -12.74 3.53 -0.12
C GLY A 103 -12.04 3.33 1.23
N GLY A 104 -11.31 4.34 1.72
CA GLY A 104 -10.57 4.24 2.98
C GLY A 104 -9.34 3.32 2.93
N SER A 105 -8.90 2.85 4.08
CA SER A 105 -7.75 1.95 4.21
C SER A 105 -8.11 0.55 3.71
N ARG A 106 -7.36 0.05 2.73
CA ARG A 106 -7.55 -1.30 2.15
C ARG A 106 -6.63 -2.34 2.76
N LEU A 107 -5.44 -1.91 3.14
CA LEU A 107 -4.47 -2.72 3.87
C LEU A 107 -3.73 -1.80 4.83
N VAL A 108 -3.57 -2.24 6.06
CA VAL A 108 -2.77 -1.58 7.09
C VAL A 108 -1.75 -2.55 7.68
N VAL A 109 -0.58 -2.04 8.03
CA VAL A 109 0.40 -2.73 8.86
C VAL A 109 0.66 -1.84 10.05
N GLN A 110 0.24 -2.28 11.23
CA GLN A 110 0.38 -1.51 12.45
C GLN A 110 1.84 -1.50 12.92
N ASP A 111 2.36 -0.33 13.21
CA ASP A 111 3.68 -0.19 13.80
C ASP A 111 3.74 -0.82 15.21
N GLY A 112 4.90 -1.13 15.69
CA GLY A 112 5.11 -1.75 17.00
C GLY A 112 4.61 -3.20 17.13
N THR A 113 3.41 -3.52 16.66
CA THR A 113 2.84 -4.88 16.74
C THR A 113 3.09 -5.74 15.51
N GLY A 114 3.23 -5.11 14.34
CA GLY A 114 3.29 -5.77 13.04
C GLY A 114 1.99 -6.50 12.66
N ASN A 115 0.85 -6.14 13.25
CA ASN A 115 -0.44 -6.69 12.87
C ASN A 115 -0.88 -6.15 11.51
N VAL A 116 -1.50 -7.00 10.70
CA VAL A 116 -1.97 -6.69 9.35
C VAL A 116 -3.49 -6.67 9.32
N GLY A 117 -4.07 -5.57 8.88
CA GLY A 117 -5.51 -5.42 8.65
C GLY A 117 -5.84 -5.36 7.15
N ILE A 118 -6.92 -6.01 6.74
CA ILE A 118 -7.46 -5.97 5.37
C ILE A 118 -8.93 -5.56 5.41
N GLY A 119 -9.31 -4.58 4.60
CA GLY A 119 -10.63 -3.99 4.57
C GLY A 119 -10.67 -2.67 5.34
N GLU A 120 -11.72 -2.41 6.10
CA GLU A 120 -11.88 -1.17 6.88
C GLU A 120 -11.19 -1.23 8.27
N THR A 121 -10.24 -2.12 8.44
CA THR A 121 -9.55 -2.36 9.71
C THR A 121 -8.38 -1.40 9.88
N VAL A 122 -8.52 -0.42 10.76
CA VAL A 122 -7.44 0.55 11.09
C VAL A 122 -6.65 0.19 12.35
N ASN A 123 -7.21 -0.64 13.25
CA ASN A 123 -6.55 -1.13 14.46
C ASN A 123 -6.66 -2.66 14.55
N PRO A 124 -5.90 -3.40 13.75
CA PRO A 124 -5.96 -4.85 13.77
C PRO A 124 -5.49 -5.40 15.14
N THR A 125 -6.33 -6.24 15.76
CA THR A 125 -6.05 -6.84 17.07
C THR A 125 -5.36 -8.21 16.99
N TYR A 126 -5.41 -8.82 15.82
CA TYR A 126 -4.76 -10.09 15.51
C TYR A 126 -3.62 -9.90 14.50
N LYS A 127 -2.70 -10.87 14.40
CA LYS A 127 -1.61 -10.84 13.43
C LYS A 127 -2.09 -10.65 11.99
N LEU A 128 -3.22 -11.26 11.65
CA LEU A 128 -3.98 -10.98 10.44
C LEU A 128 -5.45 -10.79 10.83
N ASP A 129 -5.97 -9.61 10.56
CA ASP A 129 -7.35 -9.22 10.82
C ASP A 129 -8.01 -8.84 9.50
N VAL A 130 -9.07 -9.56 9.09
CA VAL A 130 -9.78 -9.30 7.84
C VAL A 130 -11.21 -8.91 8.14
N LEU A 131 -11.51 -7.63 7.96
CA LEU A 131 -12.84 -7.07 8.18
C LEU A 131 -13.54 -6.79 6.85
N HIS A 132 -14.77 -7.23 6.73
CA HIS A 132 -15.62 -6.91 5.60
C HIS A 132 -17.05 -6.62 6.07
N GLY A 133 -17.64 -5.51 5.61
CA GLY A 133 -19.00 -5.08 5.98
C GLY A 133 -20.14 -5.86 5.31
N GLY A 134 -19.84 -6.92 4.56
CA GLY A 134 -20.82 -7.75 3.83
C GLY A 134 -20.70 -9.24 4.13
N SER A 135 -21.26 -10.05 3.24
CA SER A 135 -21.35 -11.52 3.37
C SER A 135 -20.14 -12.30 2.87
N THR A 136 -19.08 -11.62 2.43
CA THR A 136 -17.87 -12.24 1.85
C THR A 136 -16.67 -11.99 2.75
N GLY A 137 -15.75 -12.94 2.80
CA GLY A 137 -14.55 -12.86 3.63
C GLY A 137 -13.36 -13.49 2.93
N ILE A 138 -12.67 -14.40 3.62
CA ILE A 138 -11.48 -15.08 3.10
C ILE A 138 -11.92 -16.26 2.23
N ARG A 139 -11.37 -16.34 1.02
CA ARG A 139 -11.58 -17.46 0.10
C ARG A 139 -10.25 -18.08 -0.28
N SER A 140 -10.09 -19.37 -0.03
CA SER A 140 -9.03 -20.19 -0.62
C SER A 140 -9.53 -20.82 -1.93
N ARG A 141 -8.80 -20.66 -3.04
CA ARG A 141 -9.16 -21.19 -4.35
C ARG A 141 -7.95 -21.73 -5.09
N SER A 142 -8.10 -22.88 -5.71
CA SER A 142 -7.13 -23.46 -6.63
C SER A 142 -7.78 -23.71 -8.00
N SER A 143 -7.00 -23.59 -9.06
CA SER A 143 -7.37 -24.08 -10.41
C SER A 143 -6.98 -25.55 -10.63
N GLY A 144 -6.25 -26.15 -9.67
CA GLY A 144 -5.82 -27.55 -9.68
C GLY A 144 -6.71 -28.44 -8.78
N SER A 145 -6.11 -29.51 -8.26
CA SER A 145 -6.83 -30.56 -7.52
C SER A 145 -7.20 -30.17 -6.09
N PHE A 146 -6.45 -29.25 -5.43
CA PHE A 146 -6.65 -28.88 -4.01
C PHE A 146 -6.61 -27.38 -3.79
N SER A 147 -7.44 -26.94 -2.87
CA SER A 147 -7.36 -25.63 -2.24
C SER A 147 -7.37 -25.83 -0.72
N VAL A 148 -6.34 -25.40 -0.03
CA VAL A 148 -6.11 -25.71 1.37
C VAL A 148 -6.04 -24.41 2.18
N VAL A 149 -6.64 -24.42 3.38
CA VAL A 149 -6.28 -23.55 4.50
C VAL A 149 -5.64 -24.45 5.54
N ASP A 150 -4.34 -24.31 5.74
CA ASP A 150 -3.60 -25.08 6.70
C ASP A 150 -3.61 -24.40 8.06
N ILE A 151 -3.98 -25.14 9.10
CA ILE A 151 -4.01 -24.68 10.49
C ILE A 151 -3.09 -25.59 11.28
N ASP A 152 -1.85 -25.13 11.46
CA ASP A 152 -0.80 -25.86 12.13
C ASP A 152 -0.47 -25.26 13.49
N ALA A 153 -0.22 -26.11 14.48
CA ALA A 153 0.25 -25.71 15.80
C ALA A 153 1.50 -26.51 16.17
N GLN A 154 2.60 -25.80 16.40
CA GLN A 154 3.87 -26.41 16.80
C GLN A 154 3.76 -27.15 18.14
N SER A 155 2.89 -26.68 19.02
CA SER A 155 2.55 -27.33 20.29
C SER A 155 1.09 -27.04 20.66
N GLY A 156 0.39 -28.02 21.22
CA GLY A 156 -1.03 -27.90 21.53
C GLY A 156 -1.94 -28.27 20.37
N ASP A 157 -3.19 -27.81 20.42
CA ASP A 157 -4.22 -28.16 19.45
C ASP A 157 -4.24 -27.20 18.26
N ALA A 158 -4.28 -27.71 17.03
CA ALA A 158 -4.60 -26.93 15.84
C ALA A 158 -6.13 -26.81 15.71
N ALA A 159 -6.67 -25.60 15.75
CA ALA A 159 -8.11 -25.37 15.85
C ALA A 159 -8.64 -24.27 14.93
N LEU A 160 -9.82 -24.49 14.34
CA LEU A 160 -10.66 -23.44 13.75
C LEU A 160 -11.76 -23.07 14.75
N ARG A 161 -11.91 -21.78 15.02
CA ARG A 161 -12.81 -21.25 16.03
C ARG A 161 -13.92 -20.43 15.39
N PHE A 162 -15.15 -20.67 15.81
CA PHE A 162 -16.33 -19.91 15.41
C PHE A 162 -16.81 -19.07 16.59
N ALA A 163 -16.81 -17.74 16.42
CA ALA A 163 -17.20 -16.80 17.46
C ALA A 163 -18.35 -15.90 16.99
N LYS A 164 -19.15 -15.45 17.94
CA LYS A 164 -20.16 -14.40 17.75
C LYS A 164 -19.90 -13.30 18.77
N ASP A 165 -19.81 -12.06 18.30
CA ASP A 165 -19.55 -10.87 19.13
C ASP A 165 -18.31 -11.04 20.03
N GLY A 166 -17.25 -11.66 19.49
CA GLY A 166 -16.01 -11.95 20.20
C GLY A 166 -16.08 -13.15 21.18
N VAL A 167 -17.25 -13.75 21.38
CA VAL A 167 -17.45 -14.91 22.24
C VAL A 167 -17.40 -16.18 21.41
N ASN A 168 -16.48 -17.09 21.76
CA ASN A 168 -16.36 -18.38 21.08
C ASN A 168 -17.62 -19.21 21.31
N GLN A 169 -18.20 -19.71 20.22
CA GLN A 169 -19.38 -20.57 20.26
C GLN A 169 -18.98 -22.03 19.98
N TRP A 170 -18.23 -22.25 18.90
CA TRP A 170 -17.85 -23.57 18.43
C TRP A 170 -16.37 -23.61 18.07
N ASN A 171 -15.73 -24.73 18.34
CA ASN A 171 -14.41 -25.07 17.83
C ASN A 171 -14.46 -26.39 17.06
N THR A 172 -13.63 -26.46 16.02
CA THR A 172 -13.21 -27.71 15.42
C THR A 172 -11.69 -27.78 15.55
N ARG A 173 -11.16 -28.86 16.12
CA ARG A 173 -9.72 -29.00 16.38
C ARG A 173 -9.20 -30.41 16.23
N ASN A 174 -7.94 -30.51 15.88
CA ASN A 174 -7.15 -31.71 16.01
C ASN A 174 -6.41 -31.70 17.35
N ARG A 175 -6.56 -32.77 18.16
CA ARG A 175 -5.89 -32.95 19.45
C ARG A 175 -4.85 -34.08 19.35
N PRO A 176 -3.61 -33.77 18.96
CA PRO A 176 -2.59 -34.78 18.75
C PRO A 176 -2.24 -35.57 20.02
N ALA A 177 -2.38 -34.93 21.18
CA ALA A 177 -2.11 -35.62 22.47
C ALA A 177 -3.08 -36.74 22.79
N ASP A 178 -4.31 -36.67 22.27
CA ASP A 178 -5.38 -37.61 22.51
C ASP A 178 -5.75 -38.41 21.26
N ASP A 179 -5.07 -38.16 20.16
CA ASP A 179 -5.21 -38.84 18.84
C ASP A 179 -6.64 -38.79 18.27
N TYR A 180 -7.34 -37.62 18.41
CA TYR A 180 -8.65 -37.45 17.81
C TYR A 180 -8.94 -36.03 17.31
N TYR A 181 -9.91 -35.94 16.38
CA TYR A 181 -10.51 -34.71 15.89
C TYR A 181 -11.89 -34.52 16.52
N GLU A 182 -12.19 -33.30 16.96
CA GLU A 182 -13.47 -32.99 17.60
C GLU A 182 -14.11 -31.72 17.11
N ILE A 183 -15.43 -31.67 17.18
CA ILE A 183 -16.25 -30.48 17.05
C ILE A 183 -17.00 -30.32 18.35
N PHE A 184 -16.85 -29.18 19.02
CA PHE A 184 -17.49 -28.95 20.31
C PHE A 184 -17.99 -27.54 20.51
N GLU A 185 -19.05 -27.36 21.26
CA GLU A 185 -19.62 -26.11 21.68
C GLU A 185 -18.93 -25.60 22.95
N LEU A 186 -18.64 -24.30 22.96
CA LEU A 186 -18.11 -23.60 24.12
C LEU A 186 -19.23 -22.83 24.81
N GLY A 187 -19.56 -23.21 26.06
CA GLY A 187 -20.56 -22.50 26.87
C GLY A 187 -21.98 -23.04 26.81
N GLY A 188 -22.19 -24.20 26.24
CA GLY A 188 -23.39 -25.02 26.49
C GLY A 188 -23.21 -25.74 27.80
N GLY A 189 -23.98 -25.37 28.83
CA GLY A 189 -24.12 -26.06 30.10
C GLY A 189 -24.87 -27.38 29.93
#